data_d276c9d871623785e554b9b3a60aa6b7
#
_entry.id   d276c9d871623785e554b9b3a60aa6b7
#
_cell.length_a   1.000
_cell.length_b   1.000
_cell.length_c   1.000
_cell.angle_alpha   90.00
_cell.angle_beta   90.00
_cell.angle_gamma   90.00
#
_symmetry.space_group_name_H-M   'P 1'
#
loop_
_entity.id
_entity.type
_entity.pdbx_description
1 polymer ?
#
loop_
_entity_poly.entity_id
_entity_poly.type
_entity_poly.pdbx_seq_one_letter_code
_entity_poly.pdbx_strand_id
1 'polypeptide(L)'
;MLLDYYHWKAKINLDDVYKNFVFKEKYRLQLLFPHGFHKYSKDGNPIYFQIMGKLNPDELFKIGTPEDLIKYSAQISETMERDYFKLCSKVKNKYVHGVFNIIDFRGIKTTSLLNKKLISYLKESFKISQDCFPESLAACYILNAGFAFRSFYSAVKLFLDSKTRGKIKVFGVDYKAGLLDKIDADCLPSFWGGNCNCPGGCLFSNAGPWKKEDEKEVIPEEILKGRNEMTEYMFSAASKNNDNEEKVKNVGKEGLNPDNI
;
A
#
# COMPACT_ATOMS: atom_id res chain seq x y z
N MET A 1 -1.72 -21.18 -14.91
CA MET A 1 -2.39 -20.23 -13.99
C MET A 1 -3.15 -20.95 -12.86
N LEU A 2 -4.27 -21.69 -13.08
CA LEU A 2 -4.99 -22.33 -11.97
C LEU A 2 -4.18 -23.43 -11.27
N LEU A 3 -3.53 -24.31 -12.03
CA LEU A 3 -2.65 -25.37 -11.52
C LEU A 3 -1.45 -24.78 -10.76
N ASP A 4 -0.84 -23.73 -11.28
CA ASP A 4 0.29 -23.04 -10.64
C ASP A 4 -0.12 -22.41 -9.30
N TYR A 5 -1.35 -21.85 -9.23
CA TYR A 5 -1.92 -21.36 -7.98
C TYR A 5 -2.03 -22.48 -6.94
N TYR A 6 -2.61 -23.63 -7.30
CA TYR A 6 -2.75 -24.76 -6.37
C TYR A 6 -1.40 -25.32 -5.91
N HIS A 7 -0.43 -25.43 -6.81
CA HIS A 7 0.93 -25.85 -6.46
C HIS A 7 1.60 -24.86 -5.51
N TRP A 8 1.50 -23.56 -5.81
CA TRP A 8 2.07 -22.52 -4.96
C TRP A 8 1.36 -22.49 -3.60
N LYS A 9 0.04 -22.54 -3.57
CA LYS A 9 -0.78 -22.61 -2.35
C LYS A 9 -0.35 -23.77 -1.45
N ALA A 10 -0.18 -24.95 -2.03
CA ALA A 10 0.27 -26.15 -1.31
C ALA A 10 1.71 -25.99 -0.82
N LYS A 11 2.62 -25.45 -1.67
CA LYS A 11 4.03 -25.26 -1.34
C LYS A 11 4.25 -24.40 -0.09
N ILE A 12 3.51 -23.30 0.05
CA ILE A 12 3.64 -22.40 1.22
C ILE A 12 2.68 -22.76 2.35
N ASN A 13 1.82 -23.77 2.18
CA ASN A 13 0.71 -24.10 3.09
C ASN A 13 -0.16 -22.88 3.40
N LEU A 14 -0.73 -22.25 2.36
CA LEU A 14 -1.39 -20.94 2.44
C LEU A 14 -2.53 -20.90 3.48
N ASP A 15 -3.25 -21.99 3.69
CA ASP A 15 -4.32 -22.05 4.69
C ASP A 15 -3.77 -21.96 6.13
N ASP A 16 -2.59 -22.52 6.37
CA ASP A 16 -1.89 -22.39 7.65
C ASP A 16 -1.25 -21.00 7.79
N VAL A 17 -0.64 -20.50 6.72
CA VAL A 17 -0.11 -19.11 6.68
C VAL A 17 -1.23 -18.11 6.99
N TYR A 18 -2.41 -18.26 6.39
CA TYR A 18 -3.53 -17.37 6.69
C TYR A 18 -3.95 -17.41 8.16
N LYS A 19 -4.04 -18.60 8.77
CA LYS A 19 -4.59 -18.79 10.11
C LYS A 19 -3.58 -18.58 11.22
N ASN A 20 -2.35 -19.07 11.02
CA ASN A 20 -1.41 -19.31 12.11
C ASN A 20 -0.06 -18.58 11.92
N PHE A 21 0.25 -18.08 10.72
CA PHE A 21 1.53 -17.42 10.51
C PHE A 21 1.61 -16.10 11.28
N VAL A 22 2.64 -15.95 12.08
CA VAL A 22 2.95 -14.74 12.82
C VAL A 22 4.29 -14.20 12.35
N PHE A 23 4.26 -13.07 11.65
CA PHE A 23 5.49 -12.36 11.32
C PHE A 23 5.97 -11.58 12.55
N LYS A 24 6.94 -12.14 13.26
CA LYS A 24 7.42 -11.62 14.56
C LYS A 24 7.86 -10.16 14.50
N GLU A 25 8.47 -9.77 13.39
CA GLU A 25 9.02 -8.43 13.19
C GLU A 25 8.00 -7.45 12.53
N LYS A 26 6.71 -7.77 12.56
CA LYS A 26 5.62 -6.98 11.94
C LYS A 26 5.73 -5.49 12.28
N TYR A 27 5.92 -5.15 13.54
CA TYR A 27 5.97 -3.76 13.99
C TYR A 27 7.22 -3.03 13.48
N ARG A 28 8.38 -3.69 13.53
CA ARG A 28 9.63 -3.12 12.97
C ARG A 28 9.52 -2.93 11.46
N LEU A 29 8.90 -3.89 10.77
CA LEU A 29 8.61 -3.76 9.34
C LEU A 29 7.70 -2.55 9.07
N GLN A 30 6.65 -2.36 9.88
CA GLN A 30 5.75 -1.21 9.73
C GLN A 30 6.42 0.14 9.98
N LEU A 31 7.45 0.22 10.83
CA LEU A 31 8.22 1.46 11.01
C LEU A 31 9.18 1.75 9.85
N LEU A 32 9.77 0.71 9.26
CA LEU A 32 10.65 0.83 8.10
C LEU A 32 9.88 1.08 6.81
N PHE A 33 8.75 0.41 6.68
CA PHE A 33 7.89 0.41 5.51
C PHE A 33 6.43 0.45 5.98
N PRO A 34 5.90 1.63 6.33
CA PRO A 34 4.51 1.75 6.78
C PRO A 34 3.55 1.28 5.70
N HIS A 35 2.73 0.32 6.06
CA HIS A 35 1.70 -0.25 5.19
C HIS A 35 0.54 -0.76 6.03
N GLY A 36 -0.64 -0.80 5.44
CA GLY A 36 -1.82 -1.31 6.12
C GLY A 36 -3.12 -0.95 5.41
N PHE A 37 -4.22 -1.36 6.03
CA PHE A 37 -5.55 -1.04 5.55
C PHE A 37 -6.13 0.17 6.29
N HIS A 38 -6.90 0.97 5.54
CA HIS A 38 -7.59 2.12 6.13
C HIS A 38 -8.86 2.43 5.38
N LYS A 39 -10.00 2.05 5.97
CA LYS A 39 -11.34 2.30 5.41
C LYS A 39 -11.48 1.81 3.97
N TYR A 40 -12.33 2.44 3.18
CA TYR A 40 -12.66 2.00 1.82
C TYR A 40 -12.94 3.21 0.90
N SER A 41 -12.83 2.99 -0.40
CA SER A 41 -13.14 3.96 -1.46
C SER A 41 -14.65 4.18 -1.59
N LYS A 42 -15.07 5.19 -2.37
CA LYS A 42 -16.48 5.42 -2.71
C LYS A 42 -17.14 4.19 -3.31
N ASP A 43 -16.39 3.43 -4.11
CA ASP A 43 -16.83 2.16 -4.70
C ASP A 43 -16.85 1.00 -3.71
N GLY A 44 -16.38 1.19 -2.49
CA GLY A 44 -16.36 0.19 -1.44
C GLY A 44 -15.11 -0.66 -1.39
N ASN A 45 -14.14 -0.47 -2.29
CA ASN A 45 -12.89 -1.21 -2.27
C ASN A 45 -12.09 -0.87 -1.02
N PRO A 46 -11.61 -1.84 -0.23
CA PRO A 46 -10.73 -1.56 0.90
C PRO A 46 -9.48 -0.81 0.41
N ILE A 47 -9.07 0.20 1.16
CA ILE A 47 -7.87 0.97 0.83
C ILE A 47 -6.69 0.31 1.52
N TYR A 48 -5.68 -0.09 0.74
CA TYR A 48 -4.39 -0.53 1.22
C TYR A 48 -3.35 0.52 0.85
N PHE A 49 -2.57 0.96 1.81
CA PHE A 49 -1.54 1.96 1.56
C PHE A 49 -0.14 1.44 1.85
N GLN A 50 0.85 2.05 1.21
CA GLN A 50 2.26 1.77 1.34
C GLN A 50 3.06 3.08 1.28
N ILE A 51 3.86 3.37 2.32
CA ILE A 51 4.70 4.56 2.39
C ILE A 51 6.15 4.15 2.12
N MET A 52 6.66 4.55 0.96
CA MET A 52 7.98 4.13 0.48
C MET A 52 9.13 4.99 1.04
N GLY A 53 8.82 6.15 1.62
CA GLY A 53 9.80 7.20 1.92
C GLY A 53 11.01 6.81 2.76
N LYS A 54 10.83 5.90 3.72
CA LYS A 54 11.90 5.41 4.60
C LYS A 54 12.42 4.03 4.22
N LEU A 55 11.93 3.45 3.11
CA LEU A 55 12.34 2.11 2.70
C LEU A 55 13.85 2.03 2.47
N ASN A 56 14.50 1.19 3.26
CA ASN A 56 15.88 0.78 3.11
C ASN A 56 15.92 -0.73 2.84
N PRO A 57 16.28 -1.17 1.63
CA PRO A 57 16.29 -2.59 1.29
C PRO A 57 17.23 -3.44 2.16
N ASP A 58 18.36 -2.88 2.58
CA ASP A 58 19.32 -3.63 3.41
C ASP A 58 18.77 -3.88 4.81
N GLU A 59 18.05 -2.92 5.38
CA GLU A 59 17.34 -3.11 6.66
C GLU A 59 16.11 -4.02 6.49
N LEU A 60 15.38 -3.92 5.38
CA LEU A 60 14.24 -4.78 5.08
C LEU A 60 14.62 -6.27 5.13
N PHE A 61 15.71 -6.64 4.46
CA PHE A 61 16.17 -8.03 4.40
C PHE A 61 16.94 -8.50 5.66
N LYS A 62 17.14 -7.63 6.65
CA LYS A 62 17.56 -8.01 8.01
C LYS A 62 16.35 -8.32 8.92
N ILE A 63 15.21 -7.68 8.67
CA ILE A 63 13.97 -7.88 9.44
C ILE A 63 13.34 -9.24 9.11
N GLY A 64 13.42 -9.68 7.86
CA GLY A 64 12.87 -10.96 7.43
C GLY A 64 13.51 -11.46 6.15
N THR A 65 13.50 -12.78 5.98
CA THR A 65 13.92 -13.40 4.74
C THR A 65 12.93 -13.05 3.61
N PRO A 66 13.32 -13.13 2.33
CA PRO A 66 12.38 -13.00 1.22
C PRO A 66 11.17 -13.95 1.35
N GLU A 67 11.39 -15.18 1.86
CA GLU A 67 10.33 -16.15 2.08
C GLU A 67 9.34 -15.69 3.17
N ASP A 68 9.83 -15.16 4.30
CA ASP A 68 8.97 -14.61 5.36
C ASP A 68 8.15 -13.43 4.87
N LEU A 69 8.76 -12.54 4.09
CA LEU A 69 8.09 -11.38 3.51
C LEU A 69 7.03 -11.80 2.47
N ILE A 70 7.28 -12.86 1.69
CA ILE A 70 6.30 -13.44 0.77
C ILE A 70 5.13 -14.08 1.54
N LYS A 71 5.41 -14.85 2.60
CA LYS A 71 4.36 -15.42 3.47
C LYS A 71 3.50 -14.33 4.09
N TYR A 72 4.13 -13.26 4.58
CA TYR A 72 3.43 -12.12 5.14
C TYR A 72 2.54 -11.40 4.10
N SER A 73 3.06 -11.17 2.90
CA SER A 73 2.28 -10.58 1.81
C SER A 73 1.14 -11.50 1.37
N ALA A 74 1.37 -12.81 1.33
CA ALA A 74 0.34 -13.80 1.02
C ALA A 74 -0.78 -13.83 2.08
N GLN A 75 -0.42 -13.72 3.37
CA GLN A 75 -1.40 -13.61 4.46
C GLN A 75 -2.27 -12.35 4.32
N ILE A 76 -1.67 -11.21 3.98
CA ILE A 76 -2.40 -9.96 3.71
C ILE A 76 -3.38 -10.16 2.55
N SER A 77 -2.92 -10.74 1.44
CA SER A 77 -3.76 -10.99 0.26
C SER A 77 -4.90 -11.95 0.55
N GLU A 78 -4.64 -13.04 1.28
CA GLU A 78 -5.66 -14.00 1.66
C GLU A 78 -6.69 -13.42 2.63
N THR A 79 -6.25 -12.54 3.55
CA THR A 79 -7.16 -11.79 4.44
C THR A 79 -8.08 -10.85 3.66
N MET A 80 -7.56 -10.18 2.62
CA MET A 80 -8.41 -9.38 1.73
C MET A 80 -9.50 -10.22 1.05
N GLU A 81 -9.09 -11.34 0.44
CA GLU A 81 -9.99 -12.21 -0.32
C GLU A 81 -11.07 -12.86 0.57
N ARG A 82 -10.67 -13.40 1.72
CA ARG A 82 -11.58 -14.15 2.58
C ARG A 82 -12.48 -13.26 3.42
N ASP A 83 -11.97 -12.10 3.87
CA ASP A 83 -12.64 -11.30 4.88
C ASP A 83 -13.02 -9.90 4.38
N TYR A 84 -12.06 -9.10 3.92
CA TYR A 84 -12.28 -7.68 3.73
C TYR A 84 -13.22 -7.37 2.57
N PHE A 85 -13.10 -8.07 1.44
CA PHE A 85 -14.03 -7.90 0.31
C PHE A 85 -15.46 -8.25 0.68
N LYS A 86 -15.67 -9.30 1.50
CA LYS A 86 -17.00 -9.68 1.98
C LYS A 86 -17.60 -8.64 2.92
N LEU A 87 -16.79 -8.11 3.85
CA LEU A 87 -17.22 -7.09 4.80
C LEU A 87 -17.55 -5.78 4.08
N CYS A 88 -16.71 -5.35 3.14
CA CYS A 88 -16.99 -4.19 2.30
C CYS A 88 -18.23 -4.38 1.44
N SER A 89 -18.45 -5.58 0.88
CA SER A 89 -19.65 -5.90 0.11
C SER A 89 -20.91 -5.76 0.95
N LYS A 90 -20.88 -6.21 2.21
CA LYS A 90 -22.01 -6.04 3.15
C LYS A 90 -22.30 -4.56 3.44
N VAL A 91 -21.27 -3.78 3.76
CA VAL A 91 -21.42 -2.33 4.07
C VAL A 91 -21.98 -1.57 2.88
N LYS A 92 -21.55 -1.89 1.67
CA LYS A 92 -21.99 -1.19 0.45
C LYS A 92 -23.23 -1.78 -0.20
N ASN A 93 -23.74 -2.90 0.32
CA ASN A 93 -24.83 -3.67 -0.26
C ASN A 93 -24.65 -3.95 -1.77
N LYS A 94 -23.42 -4.24 -2.18
CA LYS A 94 -23.04 -4.61 -3.55
C LYS A 94 -21.81 -5.51 -3.55
N TYR A 95 -21.61 -6.27 -4.61
CA TYR A 95 -20.38 -7.05 -4.77
C TYR A 95 -19.17 -6.12 -4.88
N VAL A 96 -18.23 -6.29 -3.96
CA VAL A 96 -16.94 -5.60 -3.94
C VAL A 96 -15.84 -6.65 -4.06
N HIS A 97 -15.01 -6.49 -5.06
CA HIS A 97 -13.81 -7.29 -5.26
C HIS A 97 -12.68 -6.38 -5.77
N GLY A 98 -11.51 -6.55 -5.20
CA GLY A 98 -10.34 -5.73 -5.51
C GLY A 98 -10.08 -4.62 -4.50
N VAL A 99 -8.79 -4.36 -4.30
CA VAL A 99 -8.23 -3.37 -3.38
C VAL A 99 -7.95 -2.05 -4.11
N PHE A 100 -8.13 -0.94 -3.42
CA PHE A 100 -7.66 0.37 -3.86
C PHE A 100 -6.28 0.63 -3.21
N ASN A 101 -5.21 0.52 -3.99
CA ASN A 101 -3.85 0.76 -3.50
C ASN A 101 -3.46 2.23 -3.57
N ILE A 102 -2.83 2.74 -2.51
CA ILE A 102 -2.15 4.04 -2.48
C ILE A 102 -0.69 3.80 -2.14
N ILE A 103 0.22 4.15 -3.05
CA ILE A 103 1.66 4.00 -2.85
C ILE A 103 2.31 5.39 -2.84
N ASP A 104 2.76 5.84 -1.69
CA ASP A 104 3.37 7.16 -1.52
C ASP A 104 4.91 7.07 -1.58
N PHE A 105 5.49 7.66 -2.62
CA PHE A 105 6.94 7.69 -2.86
C PHE A 105 7.64 8.89 -2.21
N ARG A 106 6.98 9.65 -1.39
CA ARG A 106 7.51 10.80 -0.69
C ARG A 106 8.80 10.46 0.07
N GLY A 107 9.89 11.17 -0.24
CA GLY A 107 11.17 11.01 0.47
C GLY A 107 11.99 9.77 0.13
N ILE A 108 11.55 8.93 -0.82
CA ILE A 108 12.30 7.74 -1.24
C ILE A 108 13.65 8.11 -1.89
N LYS A 109 14.69 7.37 -1.54
CA LYS A 109 16.00 7.49 -2.19
C LYS A 109 16.03 6.64 -3.46
N THR A 110 16.55 7.21 -4.55
CA THR A 110 16.73 6.49 -5.84
C THR A 110 17.56 5.22 -5.66
N THR A 111 18.61 5.28 -4.83
CA THR A 111 19.47 4.11 -4.54
C THR A 111 18.71 2.95 -3.91
N SER A 112 17.71 3.25 -3.05
CA SER A 112 16.85 2.20 -2.47
C SER A 112 16.01 1.50 -3.53
N LEU A 113 15.43 2.26 -4.46
CA LEU A 113 14.58 1.72 -5.53
C LEU A 113 15.34 0.90 -6.57
N LEU A 114 16.63 1.20 -6.79
CA LEU A 114 17.48 0.50 -7.75
C LEU A 114 18.25 -0.68 -7.12
N ASN A 115 17.95 -1.04 -5.87
CA ASN A 115 18.55 -2.18 -5.21
C ASN A 115 18.12 -3.49 -5.88
N LYS A 116 19.11 -4.28 -6.34
CA LYS A 116 18.87 -5.52 -7.09
C LYS A 116 18.07 -6.56 -6.29
N LYS A 117 18.31 -6.68 -4.98
CA LYS A 117 17.56 -7.62 -4.13
C LYS A 117 16.10 -7.20 -4.02
N LEU A 118 15.82 -5.90 -3.85
CA LEU A 118 14.46 -5.37 -3.84
C LEU A 118 13.74 -5.62 -5.16
N ILE A 119 14.39 -5.34 -6.30
CA ILE A 119 13.78 -5.57 -7.62
C ILE A 119 13.47 -7.07 -7.82
N SER A 120 14.37 -7.96 -7.42
CA SER A 120 14.14 -9.42 -7.50
C SER A 120 12.97 -9.86 -6.65
N TYR A 121 12.89 -9.38 -5.40
CA TYR A 121 11.78 -9.64 -4.49
C TYR A 121 10.44 -9.12 -5.06
N LEU A 122 10.42 -7.89 -5.59
CA LEU A 122 9.21 -7.31 -6.19
C LEU A 122 8.75 -8.09 -7.42
N LYS A 123 9.68 -8.53 -8.27
CA LYS A 123 9.36 -9.38 -9.43
C LYS A 123 8.65 -10.67 -9.01
N GLU A 124 9.14 -11.34 -7.98
CA GLU A 124 8.52 -12.55 -7.44
C GLU A 124 7.15 -12.25 -6.83
N SER A 125 7.06 -11.18 -6.02
CA SER A 125 5.80 -10.74 -5.39
C SER A 125 4.74 -10.38 -6.42
N PHE A 126 5.09 -9.67 -7.50
CA PHE A 126 4.15 -9.34 -8.58
C PHE A 126 3.70 -10.59 -9.33
N LYS A 127 4.62 -11.53 -9.60
CA LYS A 127 4.25 -12.80 -10.23
C LYS A 127 3.24 -13.57 -9.37
N ILE A 128 3.48 -13.69 -8.07
CA ILE A 128 2.55 -14.35 -7.15
C ILE A 128 1.20 -13.62 -7.12
N SER A 129 1.20 -12.30 -7.05
CA SER A 129 -0.03 -11.49 -7.06
C SER A 129 -0.85 -11.74 -8.33
N GLN A 130 -0.23 -11.75 -9.51
CA GLN A 130 -0.90 -11.96 -10.79
C GLN A 130 -1.40 -13.39 -10.97
N ASP A 131 -0.60 -14.38 -10.57
CA ASP A 131 -0.91 -15.80 -10.78
C ASP A 131 -1.88 -16.36 -9.72
N CYS A 132 -1.80 -15.84 -8.48
CA CYS A 132 -2.51 -16.42 -7.33
C CYS A 132 -3.69 -15.57 -6.83
N PHE A 133 -3.69 -14.27 -7.12
CA PHE A 133 -4.74 -13.34 -6.69
C PHE A 133 -5.24 -12.50 -7.89
N PRO A 134 -5.79 -13.17 -8.94
CA PRO A 134 -6.22 -12.48 -10.15
C PRO A 134 -7.36 -11.50 -9.84
N GLU A 135 -7.36 -10.37 -10.55
CA GLU A 135 -8.38 -9.30 -10.45
C GLU A 135 -8.54 -8.68 -9.05
N SER A 136 -7.60 -8.98 -8.12
CA SER A 136 -7.63 -8.44 -6.75
C SER A 136 -7.25 -6.95 -6.66
N LEU A 137 -6.83 -6.32 -7.74
CA LEU A 137 -6.55 -4.88 -7.82
C LEU A 137 -7.71 -4.14 -8.49
N ALA A 138 -8.36 -3.22 -7.79
CA ALA A 138 -9.36 -2.31 -8.35
C ALA A 138 -8.71 -1.05 -8.95
N ALA A 139 -7.80 -0.41 -8.22
CA ALA A 139 -7.02 0.73 -8.67
C ALA A 139 -5.71 0.85 -7.89
N CYS A 140 -4.70 1.48 -8.47
CA CYS A 140 -3.43 1.80 -7.81
C CYS A 140 -3.07 3.26 -8.07
N TYR A 141 -3.03 4.07 -7.01
CA TYR A 141 -2.65 5.47 -7.09
C TYR A 141 -1.26 5.66 -6.51
N ILE A 142 -0.35 6.14 -7.34
CA ILE A 142 1.04 6.40 -6.98
C ILE A 142 1.19 7.89 -6.75
N LEU A 143 1.59 8.28 -5.55
CA LEU A 143 1.70 9.66 -5.09
C LEU A 143 3.16 10.08 -4.98
N ASN A 144 3.41 11.38 -5.14
CA ASN A 144 4.74 11.98 -5.04
C ASN A 144 5.76 11.32 -5.99
N ALA A 145 5.32 10.99 -7.19
CA ALA A 145 6.11 10.33 -8.22
C ALA A 145 7.12 11.29 -8.84
N GLY A 146 8.26 11.46 -8.19
CA GLY A 146 9.39 12.25 -8.68
C GLY A 146 10.31 11.47 -9.61
N PHE A 147 11.50 12.02 -9.85
CA PHE A 147 12.51 11.41 -10.73
C PHE A 147 12.89 9.97 -10.32
N ALA A 148 13.03 9.73 -9.01
CA ALA A 148 13.34 8.40 -8.49
C ALA A 148 12.29 7.35 -8.90
N PHE A 149 11.01 7.72 -8.90
CA PHE A 149 9.94 6.83 -9.34
C PHE A 149 10.06 6.46 -10.81
N ARG A 150 10.38 7.40 -11.71
CA ARG A 150 10.49 7.12 -13.16
C ARG A 150 11.51 6.01 -13.45
N SER A 151 12.69 6.10 -12.84
CA SER A 151 13.73 5.07 -12.98
C SER A 151 13.27 3.71 -12.44
N PHE A 152 12.62 3.69 -11.30
CA PHE A 152 12.06 2.48 -10.69
C PHE A 152 10.94 1.89 -11.55
N TYR A 153 9.97 2.70 -11.98
CA TYR A 153 8.84 2.25 -12.78
C TYR A 153 9.27 1.64 -14.11
N SER A 154 10.30 2.22 -14.76
CA SER A 154 10.88 1.65 -15.98
C SER A 154 11.40 0.22 -15.80
N ALA A 155 11.90 -0.11 -14.61
CA ALA A 155 12.36 -1.47 -14.30
C ALA A 155 11.20 -2.41 -13.95
N VAL A 156 10.17 -1.93 -13.23
CA VAL A 156 9.11 -2.82 -12.71
C VAL A 156 7.92 -2.96 -13.66
N LYS A 157 7.65 -2.00 -14.55
CA LYS A 157 6.54 -2.07 -15.51
C LYS A 157 6.59 -3.29 -16.42
N LEU A 158 7.79 -3.84 -16.64
CA LEU A 158 8.00 -5.05 -17.45
C LEU A 158 7.44 -6.32 -16.80
N PHE A 159 7.21 -6.29 -15.48
CA PHE A 159 6.66 -7.40 -14.71
C PHE A 159 5.15 -7.33 -14.54
N LEU A 160 4.54 -6.21 -14.94
CA LEU A 160 3.10 -5.97 -14.81
C LEU A 160 2.40 -6.29 -16.14
N ASP A 161 1.29 -7.02 -16.06
CA ASP A 161 0.43 -7.23 -17.21
C ASP A 161 -0.30 -5.93 -17.63
N SER A 162 -0.86 -5.92 -18.85
CA SER A 162 -1.52 -4.73 -19.42
C SER A 162 -2.75 -4.28 -18.64
N LYS A 163 -3.53 -5.21 -18.07
CA LYS A 163 -4.72 -4.88 -17.27
C LYS A 163 -4.32 -4.20 -15.96
N THR A 164 -3.30 -4.73 -15.28
CA THR A 164 -2.75 -4.13 -14.05
C THR A 164 -2.20 -2.74 -14.33
N ARG A 165 -1.44 -2.55 -15.44
CA ARG A 165 -0.95 -1.22 -15.84
C ARG A 165 -2.07 -0.21 -16.07
N GLY A 166 -3.17 -0.63 -16.70
CA GLY A 166 -4.35 0.22 -16.93
C GLY A 166 -5.07 0.68 -15.66
N LYS A 167 -4.84 0.02 -14.52
CA LYS A 167 -5.40 0.39 -13.21
C LYS A 167 -4.50 1.35 -12.42
N ILE A 168 -3.29 1.67 -12.91
CA ILE A 168 -2.32 2.54 -12.25
C ILE A 168 -2.52 3.99 -12.70
N LYS A 169 -2.63 4.90 -11.72
CA LYS A 169 -2.55 6.35 -11.94
C LYS A 169 -1.37 6.93 -11.17
N VAL A 170 -0.62 7.79 -11.83
CA VAL A 170 0.60 8.39 -11.26
C VAL A 170 0.38 9.89 -11.08
N PHE A 171 0.64 10.36 -9.86
CA PHE A 171 0.50 11.76 -9.47
C PHE A 171 1.83 12.31 -8.96
N GLY A 172 2.09 13.57 -9.24
CA GLY A 172 3.10 14.37 -8.58
C GLY A 172 2.69 14.72 -7.14
N VAL A 173 2.83 15.99 -6.78
CA VAL A 173 2.42 16.52 -5.46
C VAL A 173 0.92 16.89 -5.41
N ASP A 174 0.28 17.04 -6.54
CA ASP A 174 -1.09 17.51 -6.76
C ASP A 174 -2.14 16.38 -6.78
N TYR A 175 -1.95 15.36 -5.96
CA TYR A 175 -2.76 14.14 -5.91
C TYR A 175 -4.12 14.30 -5.18
N LYS A 176 -4.30 15.37 -4.41
CA LYS A 176 -5.46 15.54 -3.51
C LYS A 176 -6.80 15.42 -4.23
N ALA A 177 -6.97 16.13 -5.34
CA ALA A 177 -8.21 16.09 -6.12
C ALA A 177 -8.49 14.68 -6.67
N GLY A 178 -7.46 13.99 -7.17
CA GLY A 178 -7.55 12.62 -7.64
C GLY A 178 -7.94 11.62 -6.57
N LEU A 179 -7.44 11.78 -5.34
CA LEU A 179 -7.84 10.95 -4.21
C LEU A 179 -9.30 11.22 -3.80
N LEU A 180 -9.69 12.48 -3.67
CA LEU A 180 -11.06 12.88 -3.27
C LEU A 180 -12.12 12.53 -4.34
N ASP A 181 -11.74 12.37 -5.61
CA ASP A 181 -12.61 11.81 -6.64
C ASP A 181 -13.05 10.38 -6.30
N LYS A 182 -12.17 9.57 -5.74
CA LYS A 182 -12.39 8.14 -5.46
C LYS A 182 -12.64 7.79 -3.99
N ILE A 183 -12.28 8.67 -3.07
CA ILE A 183 -12.34 8.41 -1.63
C ILE A 183 -13.09 9.55 -0.96
N ASP A 184 -14.05 9.22 -0.10
CA ASP A 184 -14.74 10.21 0.70
C ASP A 184 -13.75 10.88 1.66
N ALA A 185 -13.90 12.19 1.88
CA ALA A 185 -12.99 12.95 2.74
C ALA A 185 -12.84 12.35 4.14
N ASP A 186 -13.91 11.79 4.70
CA ASP A 186 -13.93 11.14 6.01
C ASP A 186 -13.29 9.74 6.01
N CYS A 187 -12.99 9.20 4.83
CA CYS A 187 -12.24 7.95 4.66
C CYS A 187 -10.79 8.19 4.28
N LEU A 188 -10.43 9.41 3.86
CA LEU A 188 -9.07 9.77 3.47
C LEU A 188 -8.34 10.42 4.65
N PRO A 189 -7.13 9.93 5.02
CA PRO A 189 -6.30 10.57 6.05
C PRO A 189 -6.02 12.04 5.76
N SER A 190 -5.99 12.87 6.82
CA SER A 190 -5.80 14.31 6.71
C SER A 190 -4.43 14.71 6.12
N PHE A 191 -3.38 13.91 6.34
CA PHE A 191 -2.07 14.13 5.72
C PHE A 191 -2.04 13.90 4.18
N TRP A 192 -3.11 13.35 3.60
CA TRP A 192 -3.35 13.29 2.15
C TRP A 192 -4.47 14.24 1.69
N GLY A 193 -4.93 15.13 2.58
CA GLY A 193 -5.91 16.15 2.27
C GLY A 193 -7.37 15.77 2.50
N GLY A 194 -7.62 14.65 3.22
CA GLY A 194 -8.93 14.27 3.72
C GLY A 194 -9.22 14.86 5.11
N ASN A 195 -10.26 14.35 5.78
CA ASN A 195 -10.69 14.76 7.11
C ASN A 195 -10.43 13.71 8.19
N CYS A 196 -9.96 12.50 7.81
CA CYS A 196 -9.84 11.41 8.76
C CYS A 196 -8.62 11.57 9.68
N ASN A 197 -8.89 11.52 11.01
CA ASN A 197 -7.88 11.54 12.07
C ASN A 197 -8.23 10.46 13.10
N CYS A 198 -7.79 9.21 12.84
CA CYS A 198 -8.02 8.10 13.75
C CYS A 198 -7.21 8.25 15.05
N PRO A 199 -7.76 7.79 16.21
CA PRO A 199 -6.96 7.64 17.41
C PRO A 199 -5.72 6.79 17.17
N GLY A 200 -4.55 7.26 17.60
CA GLY A 200 -3.27 6.60 17.33
C GLY A 200 -2.74 6.74 15.89
N GLY A 201 -3.37 7.62 15.08
CA GLY A 201 -2.96 7.91 13.70
C GLY A 201 -3.53 6.96 12.65
N CYS A 202 -3.89 7.50 11.49
CA CYS A 202 -4.51 6.71 10.40
C CYS A 202 -3.57 5.63 9.84
N LEU A 203 -2.24 5.86 9.84
CA LEU A 203 -1.25 4.92 9.30
C LEU A 203 -1.27 3.54 9.97
N PHE A 204 -1.65 3.48 11.24
CA PHE A 204 -1.57 2.26 12.03
C PHE A 204 -2.91 1.84 12.64
N SER A 205 -3.98 2.55 12.29
CA SER A 205 -5.31 2.35 12.89
C SER A 205 -5.99 1.06 12.46
N ASN A 206 -5.63 0.50 11.30
CA ASN A 206 -6.35 -0.60 10.65
C ASN A 206 -7.88 -0.38 10.62
N ALA A 207 -8.31 0.90 10.56
CA ALA A 207 -9.72 1.26 10.60
C ALA A 207 -10.46 0.73 9.37
N GLY A 208 -11.64 0.14 9.60
CA GLY A 208 -12.46 -0.41 8.52
C GLY A 208 -13.54 -1.33 9.08
N PRO A 209 -14.42 -1.87 8.21
CA PRO A 209 -15.49 -2.78 8.64
C PRO A 209 -14.99 -4.10 9.26
N TRP A 210 -13.70 -4.39 9.09
CA TRP A 210 -13.02 -5.59 9.60
C TRP A 210 -12.50 -5.43 11.02
N LYS A 211 -12.37 -4.20 11.52
CA LYS A 211 -11.84 -3.95 12.87
C LYS A 211 -12.91 -4.26 13.92
N LYS A 212 -12.58 -5.14 14.85
CA LYS A 212 -13.44 -5.43 16.01
C LYS A 212 -13.19 -4.38 17.09
N GLU A 213 -14.27 -3.90 17.72
CA GLU A 213 -14.19 -2.84 18.76
C GLU A 213 -13.36 -3.27 19.98
N ASP A 214 -13.36 -4.57 20.31
CA ASP A 214 -12.66 -5.13 21.46
C ASP A 214 -11.20 -5.55 21.17
N GLU A 215 -10.71 -5.38 19.96
CA GLU A 215 -9.36 -5.82 19.58
C GLU A 215 -8.31 -4.81 20.09
N LYS A 216 -7.79 -5.08 21.30
CA LYS A 216 -6.66 -4.32 21.88
C LYS A 216 -5.34 -4.98 21.48
N GLU A 217 -4.63 -4.33 20.57
CA GLU A 217 -3.27 -4.73 20.23
C GLU A 217 -2.30 -4.21 21.32
N VAL A 218 -1.57 -5.09 21.95
CA VAL A 218 -0.49 -4.70 22.90
C VAL A 218 0.74 -4.34 22.08
N ILE A 219 1.05 -3.05 22.03
CA ILE A 219 2.15 -2.52 21.22
C ILE A 219 3.26 -2.05 22.17
N PRO A 220 4.52 -2.51 21.97
CA PRO A 220 5.66 -2.02 22.76
C PRO A 220 5.79 -0.49 22.67
N GLU A 221 6.23 0.15 23.76
CA GLU A 221 6.33 1.62 23.86
C GLU A 221 7.27 2.21 22.80
N GLU A 222 8.38 1.55 22.53
CA GLU A 222 9.34 1.95 21.48
C GLU A 222 8.70 1.99 20.07
N ILE A 223 7.77 1.05 19.81
CA ILE A 223 7.01 1.00 18.57
C ILE A 223 5.98 2.12 18.51
N LEU A 224 5.30 2.42 19.63
CA LEU A 224 4.37 3.55 19.73
C LEU A 224 5.08 4.87 19.44
N LYS A 225 6.26 5.08 20.01
CA LYS A 225 7.09 6.26 19.73
C LYS A 225 7.42 6.36 18.23
N GLY A 226 7.90 5.27 17.63
CA GLY A 226 8.21 5.25 16.19
C GLY A 226 6.98 5.49 15.31
N ARG A 227 5.79 5.01 15.70
CA ARG A 227 4.51 5.30 15.00
C ARG A 227 4.14 6.77 15.07
N ASN A 228 4.33 7.42 16.21
CA ASN A 228 4.09 8.86 16.37
C ASN A 228 5.04 9.68 15.49
N GLU A 229 6.34 9.38 15.53
CA GLU A 229 7.36 10.03 14.68
C GLU A 229 7.04 9.87 13.19
N MET A 230 6.54 8.70 12.77
CA MET A 230 6.14 8.48 11.38
C MET A 230 4.90 9.31 11.01
N THR A 231 3.93 9.39 11.90
CA THR A 231 2.72 10.21 11.71
C THR A 231 3.09 11.69 11.57
N GLU A 232 3.95 12.21 12.44
CA GLU A 232 4.48 13.57 12.37
C GLU A 232 5.25 13.83 11.07
N TYR A 233 6.06 12.87 10.62
CA TYR A 233 6.74 12.93 9.31
C TYR A 233 5.75 13.10 8.17
N MET A 234 4.63 12.37 8.17
CA MET A 234 3.61 12.48 7.11
C MET A 234 2.96 13.87 7.11
N PHE A 235 2.69 14.47 8.27
CA PHE A 235 2.13 15.82 8.36
C PHE A 235 3.14 16.90 7.95
N SER A 236 4.36 16.84 8.44
CA SER A 236 5.41 17.83 8.11
C SER A 236 5.76 17.85 6.61
N ALA A 237 5.75 16.68 5.99
CA ALA A 237 6.01 16.56 4.58
C ALA A 237 4.80 16.96 3.71
N ALA A 238 3.57 16.86 4.23
CA ALA A 238 2.37 17.38 3.57
C ALA A 238 2.36 18.92 3.56
N SER A 239 2.79 19.58 4.65
CA SER A 239 2.88 21.04 4.74
C SER A 239 3.86 21.63 3.72
N LYS A 240 5.03 20.99 3.52
CA LYS A 240 6.03 21.43 2.52
C LYS A 240 5.54 21.30 1.08
N ASN A 241 4.60 20.37 0.80
CA ASN A 241 3.99 20.26 -0.53
C ASN A 241 2.99 21.40 -0.79
N ASN A 242 2.22 21.81 0.22
CA ASN A 242 1.28 22.93 0.10
C ASN A 242 2.01 24.26 -0.21
N ASP A 243 3.16 24.51 0.41
CA ASP A 243 3.99 25.70 0.14
C ASP A 243 4.56 25.71 -1.30
N ASN A 244 4.75 24.54 -1.91
CA ASN A 244 5.18 24.39 -3.29
C ASN A 244 4.01 24.47 -4.31
N GLU A 245 2.78 24.12 -3.92
CA GLU A 245 1.58 24.24 -4.78
C GLU A 245 1.28 25.71 -5.13
N GLU A 246 1.57 26.67 -4.26
CA GLU A 246 1.45 28.09 -4.60
C GLU A 246 2.45 28.52 -5.67
N LYS A 247 3.58 27.84 -5.80
CA LYS A 247 4.63 28.14 -6.79
C LYS A 247 4.44 27.44 -8.14
N VAL A 248 3.62 26.36 -8.22
CA VAL A 248 3.47 25.51 -9.42
C VAL A 248 2.06 25.60 -10.03
N LYS A 249 1.34 26.69 -9.86
CA LYS A 249 -0.02 26.90 -10.41
C LYS A 249 -0.13 26.89 -11.95
N ASN A 250 0.91 26.50 -12.69
CA ASN A 250 0.93 26.57 -14.16
C ASN A 250 1.24 25.26 -14.91
N VAL A 251 1.20 24.08 -14.30
CA VAL A 251 1.40 22.82 -15.05
C VAL A 251 0.26 21.86 -14.75
N GLY A 252 -0.43 21.53 -15.82
CA GLY A 252 -1.58 20.66 -16.05
C GLY A 252 -2.15 19.78 -14.95
N LYS A 253 -3.48 19.80 -14.85
CA LYS A 253 -4.35 19.08 -13.90
C LYS A 253 -4.58 17.59 -14.22
N GLU A 254 -3.88 17.00 -15.19
CA GLU A 254 -4.11 15.62 -15.62
C GLU A 254 -2.99 14.71 -15.10
N GLY A 255 -3.40 13.57 -14.51
CA GLY A 255 -2.46 12.53 -14.10
C GLY A 255 -1.63 12.06 -15.29
N LEU A 256 -0.32 11.90 -15.09
CA LEU A 256 0.58 11.41 -16.13
C LEU A 256 0.16 9.98 -16.54
N ASN A 257 0.05 9.74 -17.83
CA ASN A 257 -0.18 8.40 -18.34
C ASN A 257 1.07 7.55 -18.05
N PRO A 258 0.93 6.39 -17.36
CA PRO A 258 2.05 5.51 -17.02
C PRO A 258 2.87 5.06 -18.23
N ASP A 259 2.28 4.99 -19.42
CA ASP A 259 2.95 4.56 -20.65
C ASP A 259 3.85 5.65 -21.28
N ASN A 260 3.73 6.91 -20.81
CA ASN A 260 4.53 8.06 -21.25
C ASN A 260 5.67 8.41 -20.28
N ILE A 261 5.93 7.57 -19.27
CA ILE A 261 7.03 7.65 -18.31
C ILE A 261 8.02 6.53 -18.62
#